data_8a9a01a932795ba631a45c3337bc7ec4
#
_entry.id   8a9a01a932795ba631a45c3337bc7ec4
#
_cell.length_a   1.000
_cell.length_b   1.000
_cell.length_c   1.000
_cell.angle_alpha   90.00
_cell.angle_beta   90.00
_cell.angle_gamma   90.00
#
_symmetry.space_group_name_H-M   'P 1'
#
loop_
_entity.id
_entity.type
_entity.pdbx_description
1 polymer ?
#
loop_
_entity_poly.entity_id
_entity_poly.type
_entity_poly.pdbx_seq_one_letter_code
_entity_poly.pdbx_strand_id
1 'polypeptide(L)'
;MAWVDNDVPYDPDLMAGRTLLERFRSHLGATALPHRAAAPAGSPAPPPAMSQEASLTILDRVDLKKKLPPEGYERRLEKAQGRLGRLVRAAFEKKRSSVVVFEGWDASGKGGNIRRITAAMDPRTYRVISVAAPTDEEKARHYLWRFWRHVPRAGYGTLYDRSWYGRVLVERVEGFARSDEWSRAYLEINDFEQQLAAHGIVLAK
;
A
#
# COMPACT_ATOMS: atom_id res chain seq x y z
N MET A 1 -5.96 3.50 -8.64
CA MET A 1 -5.16 2.94 -9.74
C MET A 1 -4.19 4.03 -10.17
N ALA A 2 -2.91 3.91 -9.84
CA ALA A 2 -1.93 4.93 -10.23
C ALA A 2 -1.44 4.59 -11.63
N TRP A 3 -1.58 5.52 -12.57
CA TRP A 3 -1.06 5.39 -13.92
C TRP A 3 0.46 5.45 -13.87
N VAL A 4 1.11 4.46 -14.46
CA VAL A 4 2.56 4.43 -14.64
C VAL A 4 2.87 5.25 -15.88
N ASP A 5 3.66 6.31 -15.71
CA ASP A 5 4.17 7.10 -16.82
C ASP A 5 5.14 6.24 -17.64
N ASN A 6 4.80 5.96 -18.90
CA ASN A 6 5.50 5.00 -19.76
C ASN A 6 6.90 5.45 -20.19
N ASP A 7 7.29 6.71 -19.91
CA ASP A 7 8.57 7.29 -20.35
C ASP A 7 9.70 7.14 -19.30
N VAL A 8 9.40 6.54 -18.12
CA VAL A 8 10.42 6.31 -17.09
C VAL A 8 10.80 4.83 -17.06
N PRO A 9 12.10 4.49 -17.12
CA PRO A 9 12.54 3.11 -16.97
C PRO A 9 11.96 2.50 -15.70
N TYR A 10 11.40 1.29 -15.80
CA TYR A 10 10.87 0.57 -14.65
C TYR A 10 11.99 0.30 -13.66
N ASP A 11 11.92 0.99 -12.54
CA ASP A 11 12.72 0.75 -11.36
C ASP A 11 11.74 0.58 -10.20
N PRO A 12 11.54 -0.65 -9.70
CA PRO A 12 10.59 -0.91 -8.63
C PRO A 12 10.87 -0.08 -7.38
N ASP A 13 12.14 0.20 -7.10
CA ASP A 13 12.55 0.95 -5.94
C ASP A 13 12.25 2.46 -6.06
N LEU A 14 12.40 3.01 -7.26
CA LEU A 14 12.04 4.40 -7.56
C LEU A 14 10.53 4.61 -7.69
N MET A 15 9.82 3.60 -8.21
CA MET A 15 8.36 3.69 -8.40
C MET A 15 7.61 3.71 -7.07
N ALA A 16 7.99 2.86 -6.11
CA ALA A 16 7.40 2.89 -4.77
C ALA A 16 7.63 4.24 -4.08
N GLY A 17 8.85 4.77 -4.15
CA GLY A 17 9.19 6.07 -3.60
C GLY A 17 8.46 7.23 -4.27
N ARG A 18 8.30 7.18 -5.60
CA ARG A 18 7.60 8.21 -6.38
C ARG A 18 6.11 8.26 -6.07
N THR A 19 5.44 7.11 -6.05
CA THR A 19 4.02 7.00 -5.68
C THR A 19 3.77 7.52 -4.28
N LEU A 20 4.62 7.18 -3.32
CA LEU A 20 4.53 7.67 -1.96
C LEU A 20 4.69 9.21 -1.92
N LEU A 21 5.68 9.75 -2.61
CA LEU A 21 5.94 11.18 -2.68
C LEU A 21 4.77 11.97 -3.31
N GLU A 22 4.19 11.46 -4.38
CA GLU A 22 3.05 12.08 -5.06
C GLU A 22 1.80 12.09 -4.18
N ARG A 23 1.52 10.99 -3.49
CA ARG A 23 0.42 10.90 -2.54
C ARG A 23 0.59 11.84 -1.34
N PHE A 24 1.76 11.91 -0.75
CA PHE A 24 2.03 12.87 0.31
C PHE A 24 1.86 14.30 -0.16
N ARG A 25 2.35 14.65 -1.35
CA ARG A 25 2.25 16.00 -1.90
C ARG A 25 0.80 16.41 -2.17
N SER A 26 -0.02 15.54 -2.74
CA SER A 26 -1.43 15.82 -3.02
C SER A 26 -2.24 16.02 -1.74
N HIS A 27 -1.96 15.26 -0.68
CA HIS A 27 -2.69 15.34 0.58
C HIS A 27 -2.22 16.46 1.52
N LEU A 28 -0.95 16.88 1.44
CA LEU A 28 -0.47 18.02 2.21
C LEU A 28 -1.03 19.36 1.70
N GLY A 29 -1.45 19.41 0.43
CA GLY A 29 -2.10 20.56 -0.19
C GLY A 29 -3.62 20.57 -0.09
N ALA A 30 -4.26 19.46 0.28
CA ALA A 30 -5.72 19.35 0.34
C ALA A 30 -6.26 19.79 1.70
N THR A 31 -7.07 20.81 1.70
CA THR A 31 -8.03 21.14 2.78
C THR A 31 -9.03 19.98 2.89
N ALA A 32 -9.47 19.62 4.09
CA ALA A 32 -10.30 18.48 4.43
C ALA A 32 -11.29 18.05 3.33
N LEU A 33 -11.27 16.74 2.96
CA LEU A 33 -12.22 16.17 2.00
C LEU A 33 -13.66 16.28 2.56
N PRO A 34 -14.65 16.61 1.72
CA PRO A 34 -16.04 16.63 2.14
C PRO A 34 -16.52 15.20 2.46
N HIS A 35 -17.21 15.07 3.57
CA HIS A 35 -17.86 13.85 4.02
C HIS A 35 -18.92 13.43 3.00
N ARG A 36 -18.65 12.44 2.17
CA ARG A 36 -19.64 11.85 1.29
C ARG A 36 -20.44 10.79 2.06
N ALA A 37 -21.71 11.07 2.31
CA ALA A 37 -22.62 10.12 2.93
C ALA A 37 -22.62 8.79 2.16
N ALA A 38 -22.51 7.67 2.89
CA ALA A 38 -22.58 6.33 2.32
C ALA A 38 -23.94 6.10 1.66
N ALA A 39 -23.93 5.71 0.39
CA ALA A 39 -25.12 5.20 -0.27
C ALA A 39 -25.48 3.81 0.30
N PRO A 40 -26.77 3.44 0.40
CA PRO A 40 -27.18 2.15 0.93
C PRO A 40 -26.64 1.01 0.06
N ALA A 41 -26.04 0.02 0.71
CA ALA A 41 -25.48 -1.15 0.09
C ALA A 41 -26.58 -2.01 -0.59
N GLY A 42 -26.63 -1.97 -1.91
CA GLY A 42 -27.26 -3.02 -2.69
C GLY A 42 -26.39 -4.28 -2.66
N SER A 43 -27.00 -5.45 -2.56
CA SER A 43 -26.29 -6.74 -2.64
C SER A 43 -25.36 -6.79 -3.85
N PRO A 44 -24.08 -7.13 -3.68
CA PRO A 44 -23.15 -7.20 -4.79
C PRO A 44 -23.55 -8.34 -5.73
N ALA A 45 -23.57 -8.04 -7.03
CA ALA A 45 -23.61 -9.06 -8.05
C ALA A 45 -22.37 -9.95 -7.95
N PRO A 46 -22.48 -11.27 -8.21
CA PRO A 46 -21.31 -12.14 -8.24
C PRO A 46 -20.30 -11.62 -9.28
N PRO A 47 -19.00 -11.72 -8.99
CA PRO A 47 -17.97 -11.26 -9.93
C PRO A 47 -18.17 -11.97 -11.27
N PRO A 48 -18.03 -11.27 -12.41
CA PRO A 48 -18.18 -11.87 -13.73
C PRO A 48 -17.22 -13.05 -13.86
N ALA A 49 -17.73 -14.16 -14.39
CA ALA A 49 -16.89 -15.31 -14.73
C ALA A 49 -15.75 -14.82 -15.63
N MET A 50 -14.52 -15.00 -15.19
CA MET A 50 -13.34 -14.62 -15.97
C MET A 50 -13.31 -15.49 -17.23
N SER A 51 -13.67 -14.88 -18.36
CA SER A 51 -13.40 -15.45 -19.66
C SER A 51 -11.89 -15.64 -19.82
N GLN A 52 -11.47 -16.84 -20.19
CA GLN A 52 -10.07 -17.24 -20.35
C GLN A 52 -9.41 -16.67 -21.62
N GLU A 53 -9.78 -15.49 -22.04
CA GLU A 53 -8.95 -14.77 -23.01
C GLU A 53 -7.83 -14.09 -22.21
N ALA A 54 -6.61 -14.56 -22.43
CA ALA A 54 -5.38 -13.98 -21.86
C ALA A 54 -5.25 -12.52 -22.33
N SER A 55 -5.96 -11.62 -21.66
CA SER A 55 -5.77 -10.20 -21.92
C SER A 55 -4.38 -9.83 -21.41
N LEU A 56 -3.54 -9.32 -22.31
CA LEU A 56 -2.22 -8.80 -21.98
C LEU A 56 -2.35 -7.81 -20.81
N THR A 57 -1.71 -8.14 -19.72
CA THR A 57 -1.69 -7.28 -18.54
C THR A 57 -0.64 -6.16 -18.70
N ILE A 58 -0.69 -5.16 -17.84
CA ILE A 58 0.37 -4.13 -17.79
C ILE A 58 1.74 -4.78 -17.54
N LEU A 59 1.79 -5.88 -16.77
CA LEU A 59 3.02 -6.59 -16.45
C LEU A 59 3.67 -7.24 -17.69
N ASP A 60 2.88 -7.70 -18.65
CA ASP A 60 3.38 -8.30 -19.90
C ASP A 60 4.10 -7.27 -20.80
N ARG A 61 3.85 -5.98 -20.57
CA ARG A 61 4.46 -4.87 -21.31
C ARG A 61 5.69 -4.29 -20.62
N VAL A 62 6.03 -4.76 -19.43
CA VAL A 62 7.18 -4.25 -18.67
C VAL A 62 8.48 -4.81 -19.24
N ASP A 63 9.38 -3.94 -19.66
CA ASP A 63 10.71 -4.33 -20.09
C ASP A 63 11.64 -4.56 -18.90
N LEU A 64 11.74 -5.83 -18.49
CA LEU A 64 12.58 -6.25 -17.36
C LEU A 64 14.10 -6.13 -17.64
N LYS A 65 14.51 -5.82 -18.88
CA LYS A 65 15.92 -5.64 -19.26
C LYS A 65 16.41 -4.20 -19.02
N LYS A 66 15.51 -3.26 -18.80
CA LYS A 66 15.88 -1.87 -18.48
C LYS A 66 16.57 -1.79 -17.14
N LYS A 67 17.79 -1.29 -17.12
CA LYS A 67 18.59 -1.09 -15.91
C LYS A 67 19.07 0.35 -15.83
N LEU A 68 19.07 0.93 -14.65
CA LEU A 68 19.72 2.20 -14.39
C LEU A 68 21.22 1.95 -14.12
N PRO A 69 22.12 2.82 -14.64
CA PRO A 69 23.50 2.79 -14.22
C PRO A 69 23.63 3.02 -12.70
N PRO A 70 24.54 2.32 -12.01
CA PRO A 70 24.68 2.42 -10.54
C PRO A 70 24.81 3.86 -10.04
N GLU A 71 25.66 4.67 -10.63
CA GLU A 71 25.88 6.08 -10.27
C GLU A 71 24.59 6.92 -10.44
N GLY A 72 23.83 6.67 -11.49
CA GLY A 72 22.56 7.33 -11.74
C GLY A 72 21.50 6.95 -10.70
N TYR A 73 21.51 5.69 -10.27
CA TYR A 73 20.62 5.17 -9.25
C TYR A 73 20.87 5.82 -7.89
N GLU A 74 22.10 5.80 -7.39
CA GLU A 74 22.45 6.36 -6.08
C GLU A 74 22.04 7.82 -5.94
N ARG A 75 22.38 8.64 -6.94
CA ARG A 75 22.02 10.06 -6.95
C ARG A 75 20.50 10.27 -6.93
N ARG A 76 19.73 9.44 -7.66
CA ARG A 76 18.27 9.53 -7.67
C ARG A 76 17.67 9.07 -6.35
N LEU A 77 18.21 8.00 -5.77
CA LEU A 77 17.78 7.49 -4.48
C LEU A 77 18.01 8.53 -3.37
N GLU A 78 19.19 9.12 -3.28
CA GLU A 78 19.50 10.16 -2.31
C GLU A 78 18.57 11.38 -2.44
N LYS A 79 18.34 11.83 -3.67
CA LYS A 79 17.40 12.92 -3.94
C LYS A 79 15.97 12.58 -3.51
N ALA A 80 15.52 11.35 -3.79
CA ALA A 80 14.19 10.87 -3.40
C ALA A 80 14.07 10.75 -1.88
N GLN A 81 15.07 10.19 -1.21
CA GLN A 81 15.13 10.08 0.25
C GLN A 81 15.15 11.45 0.92
N GLY A 82 15.95 12.40 0.45
CA GLY A 82 15.97 13.76 0.96
C GLY A 82 14.60 14.46 0.82
N ARG A 83 13.89 14.21 -0.29
CA ARG A 83 12.54 14.73 -0.50
C ARG A 83 11.52 14.06 0.42
N LEU A 84 11.59 12.74 0.57
CA LEU A 84 10.73 11.96 1.47
C LEU A 84 10.91 12.40 2.92
N GLY A 85 12.13 12.55 3.41
CA GLY A 85 12.41 12.99 4.77
C GLY A 85 11.78 14.35 5.09
N ARG A 86 11.84 15.31 4.15
CA ARG A 86 11.16 16.61 4.31
C ARG A 86 9.64 16.47 4.37
N LEU A 87 9.05 15.64 3.51
CA LEU A 87 7.60 15.44 3.47
C LEU A 87 7.08 14.72 4.72
N VAL A 88 7.80 13.70 5.20
CA VAL A 88 7.43 12.98 6.44
C VAL A 88 7.50 13.90 7.64
N ARG A 89 8.51 14.77 7.72
CA ARG A 89 8.60 15.78 8.77
C ARG A 89 7.42 16.75 8.72
N ALA A 90 7.11 17.28 7.54
CA ALA A 90 5.97 18.18 7.36
C ALA A 90 4.62 17.47 7.67
N ALA A 91 4.49 16.19 7.34
CA ALA A 91 3.33 15.39 7.70
C ALA A 91 3.19 15.24 9.23
N PHE A 92 4.30 14.96 9.92
CA PHE A 92 4.32 14.90 11.39
C PHE A 92 3.90 16.21 12.02
N GLU A 93 4.45 17.35 11.59
CA GLU A 93 4.11 18.69 12.08
C GLU A 93 2.63 19.03 11.85
N LYS A 94 2.09 18.67 10.68
CA LYS A 94 0.69 18.86 10.30
C LYS A 94 -0.25 17.78 10.85
N LYS A 95 0.24 16.83 11.66
CA LYS A 95 -0.53 15.72 12.22
C LYS A 95 -1.20 14.84 11.13
N ARG A 96 -0.59 14.73 9.96
CA ARG A 96 -1.07 13.89 8.86
C ARG A 96 -0.42 12.51 8.93
N SER A 97 -1.25 11.49 9.09
CA SER A 97 -0.81 10.10 9.20
C SER A 97 -0.73 9.41 7.84
N SER A 98 0.09 8.39 7.75
CA SER A 98 0.22 7.60 6.53
C SER A 98 0.23 6.09 6.81
N VAL A 99 -0.33 5.34 5.89
CA VAL A 99 -0.22 3.89 5.81
C VAL A 99 0.36 3.53 4.45
N VAL A 100 1.44 2.76 4.45
CA VAL A 100 2.11 2.29 3.24
C VAL A 100 2.07 0.78 3.21
N VAL A 101 1.59 0.21 2.13
CA VAL A 101 1.41 -1.23 1.96
C VAL A 101 2.37 -1.75 0.89
N PHE A 102 3.12 -2.78 1.22
CA PHE A 102 3.97 -3.50 0.28
C PHE A 102 3.42 -4.91 0.08
N GLU A 103 3.00 -5.19 -1.13
CA GLU A 103 2.59 -6.52 -1.58
C GLU A 103 3.44 -6.96 -2.76
N GLY A 104 3.58 -8.27 -2.95
CA GLY A 104 4.32 -8.86 -4.04
C GLY A 104 4.80 -10.27 -3.70
N TRP A 105 5.30 -10.94 -4.72
CA TRP A 105 5.86 -12.29 -4.63
C TRP A 105 7.02 -12.38 -3.63
N ASP A 106 7.37 -13.58 -3.20
CA ASP A 106 8.60 -13.77 -2.44
C ASP A 106 9.80 -13.34 -3.29
N ALA A 107 10.80 -12.75 -2.63
CA ALA A 107 11.97 -12.15 -3.26
C ALA A 107 11.69 -10.97 -4.23
N SER A 108 10.49 -10.40 -4.26
CA SER A 108 10.15 -9.24 -5.10
C SER A 108 10.77 -7.90 -4.66
N GLY A 109 11.60 -7.89 -3.62
CA GLY A 109 12.27 -6.68 -3.16
C GLY A 109 11.51 -5.86 -2.11
N LYS A 110 10.38 -6.35 -1.57
CA LYS A 110 9.59 -5.62 -0.55
C LYS A 110 10.43 -5.10 0.60
N GLY A 111 11.19 -5.97 1.27
CA GLY A 111 12.05 -5.59 2.39
C GLY A 111 13.15 -4.60 2.01
N GLY A 112 13.70 -4.71 0.80
CA GLY A 112 14.65 -3.74 0.24
C GLY A 112 14.04 -2.35 0.08
N ASN A 113 12.82 -2.27 -0.46
CA ASN A 113 12.08 -1.03 -0.61
C ASN A 113 11.73 -0.39 0.74
N ILE A 114 11.23 -1.19 1.69
CA ILE A 114 10.94 -0.72 3.05
C ILE A 114 12.21 -0.13 3.68
N ARG A 115 13.35 -0.80 3.58
CA ARG A 115 14.63 -0.31 4.11
C ARG A 115 15.04 1.02 3.50
N ARG A 116 14.92 1.19 2.17
CA ARG A 116 15.28 2.43 1.48
C ARG A 116 14.37 3.59 1.88
N ILE A 117 13.09 3.33 2.06
CA ILE A 117 12.12 4.34 2.50
C ILE A 117 12.37 4.73 3.95
N THR A 118 12.52 3.75 4.84
CA THR A 118 12.71 4.02 6.27
C THR A 118 14.04 4.67 6.60
N ALA A 119 15.07 4.48 5.77
CA ALA A 119 16.36 5.20 5.90
C ALA A 119 16.21 6.73 5.83
N ALA A 120 15.13 7.24 5.22
CA ALA A 120 14.85 8.67 5.12
C ALA A 120 13.88 9.18 6.21
N MET A 121 13.43 8.33 7.12
CA MET A 121 12.43 8.64 8.13
C MET A 121 13.02 8.63 9.54
N ASP A 122 12.46 9.44 10.44
CA ASP A 122 12.79 9.36 11.86
C ASP A 122 12.16 8.10 12.47
N PRO A 123 12.97 7.16 13.06
CA PRO A 123 12.47 5.90 13.60
C PRO A 123 11.38 6.06 14.67
N ARG A 124 11.32 7.22 15.31
CA ARG A 124 10.30 7.53 16.33
C ARG A 124 8.93 7.81 15.74
N THR A 125 8.84 8.07 14.43
CA THR A 125 7.60 8.54 13.77
C THR A 125 6.93 7.49 12.91
N TYR A 126 7.48 6.29 12.82
CA TYR A 126 6.88 5.20 12.05
C TYR A 126 7.00 3.83 12.74
N ARG A 127 6.24 2.88 12.23
CA ARG A 127 6.37 1.46 12.56
C ARG A 127 6.37 0.63 11.29
N VAL A 128 7.17 -0.44 11.27
CA VAL A 128 7.11 -1.47 10.24
C VAL A 128 6.42 -2.69 10.85
N ILE A 129 5.37 -3.16 10.20
CA ILE A 129 4.58 -4.32 10.60
C ILE A 129 4.78 -5.41 9.55
N SER A 130 5.51 -6.45 9.92
CA SER A 130 5.63 -7.66 9.10
C SER A 130 4.45 -8.58 9.40
N VAL A 131 3.66 -8.86 8.37
CA VAL A 131 2.45 -9.66 8.47
C VAL A 131 2.81 -11.13 8.20
N ALA A 132 2.87 -11.92 9.25
CA ALA A 132 3.05 -13.38 9.21
C ALA A 132 1.71 -14.10 9.31
N ALA A 133 1.75 -15.43 9.43
CA ALA A 133 0.58 -16.24 9.76
C ALA A 133 -0.10 -15.70 11.04
N PRO A 134 -1.45 -15.68 11.08
CA PRO A 134 -2.17 -15.13 12.22
C PRO A 134 -1.93 -15.95 13.49
N THR A 135 -1.78 -15.25 14.62
CA THR A 135 -1.75 -15.87 15.96
C THR A 135 -3.12 -16.43 16.31
N ASP A 136 -3.23 -17.26 17.38
CA ASP A 136 -4.52 -17.82 17.80
C ASP A 136 -5.49 -16.72 18.27
N GLU A 137 -4.98 -15.63 18.88
CA GLU A 137 -5.79 -14.46 19.21
C GLU A 137 -6.33 -13.77 17.93
N GLU A 138 -5.52 -13.66 16.89
CA GLU A 138 -5.92 -13.05 15.62
C GLU A 138 -6.91 -13.93 14.85
N LYS A 139 -6.77 -15.27 14.92
CA LYS A 139 -7.70 -16.23 14.31
C LYS A 139 -9.10 -16.19 14.97
N ALA A 140 -9.16 -15.91 16.28
CA ALA A 140 -10.42 -15.79 17.02
C ALA A 140 -11.21 -14.52 16.67
N ARG A 141 -10.66 -13.63 15.83
CA ARG A 141 -11.24 -12.34 15.48
C ARG A 141 -11.38 -12.19 13.97
N HIS A 142 -12.10 -11.16 13.55
CA HIS A 142 -12.16 -10.80 12.14
C HIS A 142 -10.74 -10.48 11.62
N TYR A 143 -10.37 -10.95 10.41
CA TYR A 143 -9.00 -10.84 9.90
C TYR A 143 -8.47 -9.39 9.81
N LEU A 144 -9.36 -8.39 9.60
CA LEU A 144 -8.97 -6.98 9.59
C LEU A 144 -8.61 -6.44 10.98
N TRP A 145 -9.03 -7.13 12.07
CA TRP A 145 -8.75 -6.67 13.42
C TRP A 145 -7.25 -6.48 13.69
N ARG A 146 -6.40 -7.38 13.19
CA ARG A 146 -4.95 -7.29 13.35
C ARG A 146 -4.35 -6.03 12.71
N PHE A 147 -5.00 -5.49 11.68
CA PHE A 147 -4.56 -4.27 10.98
C PHE A 147 -5.09 -3.02 11.68
N TRP A 148 -6.31 -3.05 12.19
CA TRP A 148 -6.87 -1.96 13.00
C TRP A 148 -5.99 -1.61 14.20
N ARG A 149 -5.34 -2.57 14.84
CA ARG A 149 -4.44 -2.37 15.98
C ARG A 149 -3.22 -1.50 15.64
N HIS A 150 -2.86 -1.40 14.38
CA HIS A 150 -1.67 -0.71 13.91
C HIS A 150 -1.98 0.53 13.09
N VAL A 151 -3.22 1.01 13.12
CA VAL A 151 -3.59 2.30 12.54
C VAL A 151 -2.75 3.39 13.23
N PRO A 152 -2.04 4.24 12.47
CA PRO A 152 -1.12 5.21 13.06
C PRO A 152 -1.87 6.33 13.78
N ARG A 153 -1.30 6.79 14.88
CA ARG A 153 -1.75 8.03 15.52
C ARG A 153 -1.40 9.25 14.66
N ALA A 154 -2.03 10.39 14.95
CA ALA A 154 -1.87 11.62 14.18
C ALA A 154 -0.39 12.01 13.95
N GLY A 155 0.00 12.16 12.69
CA GLY A 155 1.35 12.49 12.27
C GLY A 155 2.32 11.33 12.12
N TYR A 156 1.91 10.09 12.45
CA TYR A 156 2.76 8.91 12.39
C TYR A 156 2.50 8.08 11.14
N GLY A 157 3.46 7.19 10.80
CA GLY A 157 3.36 6.27 9.69
C GLY A 157 3.33 4.80 10.12
N THR A 158 2.58 3.98 9.40
CA THR A 158 2.68 2.52 9.48
C THR A 158 3.01 1.96 8.10
N LEU A 159 4.09 1.18 8.01
CA LEU A 159 4.47 0.48 6.79
C LEU A 159 4.18 -1.01 6.98
N TYR A 160 3.40 -1.60 6.08
CA TYR A 160 3.06 -3.01 6.12
C TYR A 160 3.92 -3.79 5.12
N ASP A 161 4.67 -4.79 5.57
CA ASP A 161 5.26 -5.84 4.74
C ASP A 161 4.28 -7.01 4.69
N ARG A 162 3.57 -7.14 3.58
CA ARG A 162 2.29 -7.83 3.40
C ARG A 162 1.16 -7.16 4.18
N SER A 163 -0.09 -7.45 3.80
CA SER A 163 -1.22 -6.70 4.36
C SER A 163 -2.51 -7.51 4.37
N TRP A 164 -3.63 -6.81 4.55
CA TRP A 164 -4.98 -7.33 4.41
C TRP A 164 -5.29 -7.93 3.04
N TYR A 165 -4.54 -7.56 2.02
CA TYR A 165 -4.66 -8.17 0.70
C TYR A 165 -4.30 -9.65 0.68
N GLY A 166 -3.55 -10.15 1.67
CA GLY A 166 -3.28 -11.57 1.86
C GLY A 166 -4.54 -12.43 1.82
N ARG A 167 -5.69 -11.91 2.31
CA ARG A 167 -7.00 -12.61 2.30
C ARG A 167 -7.46 -12.97 0.88
N VAL A 168 -7.26 -12.10 -0.09
CA VAL A 168 -7.66 -12.31 -1.50
C VAL A 168 -6.50 -12.75 -2.40
N LEU A 169 -5.28 -12.80 -1.87
CA LEU A 169 -4.08 -13.25 -2.55
C LEU A 169 -3.65 -14.63 -2.00
N VAL A 170 -2.65 -14.67 -1.14
CA VAL A 170 -2.05 -15.92 -0.67
C VAL A 170 -3.04 -16.81 0.07
N GLU A 171 -3.89 -16.27 0.94
CA GLU A 171 -4.83 -17.08 1.70
C GLU A 171 -5.92 -17.71 0.82
N ARG A 172 -6.32 -17.04 -0.26
CA ARG A 172 -7.21 -17.58 -1.28
C ARG A 172 -6.52 -18.67 -2.10
N VAL A 173 -5.30 -18.43 -2.57
CA VAL A 173 -4.57 -19.35 -3.46
C VAL A 173 -4.18 -20.63 -2.74
N GLU A 174 -3.70 -20.51 -1.49
CA GLU A 174 -3.28 -21.64 -0.66
C GLU A 174 -4.45 -22.34 0.07
N GLY A 175 -5.68 -21.86 -0.12
CA GLY A 175 -6.86 -22.45 0.51
C GLY A 175 -6.95 -22.21 2.03
N PHE A 176 -6.26 -21.22 2.58
CA PHE A 176 -6.34 -20.86 4.00
C PHE A 176 -7.61 -20.07 4.33
N ALA A 177 -8.22 -19.42 3.33
CA ALA A 177 -9.51 -18.75 3.45
C ALA A 177 -10.57 -19.49 2.62
N ARG A 178 -11.76 -19.69 3.21
CA ARG A 178 -12.91 -20.28 2.53
C ARG A 178 -13.44 -19.35 1.44
N SER A 179 -14.22 -19.90 0.50
CA SER A 179 -14.76 -19.12 -0.63
C SER A 179 -15.65 -17.97 -0.20
N ASP A 180 -16.44 -18.13 0.86
CA ASP A 180 -17.27 -17.08 1.43
C ASP A 180 -16.44 -15.97 2.09
N GLU A 181 -15.30 -16.31 2.70
CA GLU A 181 -14.42 -15.37 3.38
C GLU A 181 -13.66 -14.47 2.41
N TRP A 182 -13.00 -15.04 1.40
CA TRP A 182 -12.27 -14.22 0.43
C TRP A 182 -13.18 -13.48 -0.55
N SER A 183 -14.39 -14.00 -0.84
CA SER A 183 -15.35 -13.30 -1.71
C SER A 183 -15.85 -12.00 -1.09
N ARG A 184 -16.23 -12.02 0.20
CA ARG A 184 -16.66 -10.80 0.89
C ARG A 184 -15.50 -9.84 1.17
N ALA A 185 -14.26 -10.36 1.27
CA ALA A 185 -13.09 -9.56 1.60
C ALA A 185 -12.82 -8.42 0.61
N TYR A 186 -13.24 -8.53 -0.64
CA TYR A 186 -13.13 -7.42 -1.60
C TYR A 186 -13.89 -6.16 -1.14
N LEU A 187 -15.09 -6.33 -0.61
CA LEU A 187 -15.86 -5.21 -0.06
C LEU A 187 -15.28 -4.74 1.28
N GLU A 188 -14.96 -5.68 2.16
CA GLU A 188 -14.42 -5.40 3.49
C GLU A 188 -13.09 -4.60 3.41
N ILE A 189 -12.23 -4.92 2.45
CA ILE A 189 -10.99 -4.19 2.19
C ILE A 189 -11.29 -2.78 1.70
N ASN A 190 -12.22 -2.62 0.77
CA ASN A 190 -12.60 -1.30 0.28
C ASN A 190 -13.17 -0.43 1.39
N ASP A 191 -14.04 -0.98 2.23
CA ASP A 191 -14.62 -0.28 3.37
C ASP A 191 -13.56 0.12 4.40
N PHE A 192 -12.63 -0.78 4.70
CA PHE A 192 -11.51 -0.51 5.60
C PHE A 192 -10.65 0.64 5.08
N GLU A 193 -10.25 0.59 3.81
CA GLU A 193 -9.43 1.64 3.20
C GLU A 193 -10.17 2.97 3.09
N GLN A 194 -11.47 2.93 2.80
CA GLN A 194 -12.31 4.12 2.79
C GLN A 194 -12.39 4.78 4.17
N GLN A 195 -12.51 3.99 5.24
CA GLN A 195 -12.50 4.50 6.61
C GLN A 195 -11.14 5.15 6.96
N LEU A 196 -10.01 4.53 6.58
CA LEU A 196 -8.69 5.13 6.75
C LEU A 196 -8.58 6.47 6.01
N ALA A 197 -9.02 6.52 4.76
CA ALA A 197 -8.99 7.73 3.95
C ALA A 197 -9.91 8.82 4.49
N ALA A 198 -11.13 8.47 4.92
CA ALA A 198 -12.08 9.40 5.54
C ALA A 198 -11.56 9.98 6.86
N HIS A 199 -10.76 9.21 7.60
CA HIS A 199 -10.06 9.69 8.80
C HIS A 199 -8.86 10.61 8.48
N GLY A 200 -8.56 10.83 7.20
CA GLY A 200 -7.47 11.69 6.75
C GLY A 200 -6.10 11.01 6.71
N ILE A 201 -6.06 9.68 6.72
CA ILE A 201 -4.84 8.89 6.57
C ILE A 201 -4.48 8.80 5.08
N VAL A 202 -3.23 9.12 4.75
CA VAL A 202 -2.69 8.93 3.41
C VAL A 202 -2.38 7.45 3.21
N LEU A 203 -3.06 6.81 2.27
CA LEU A 203 -2.83 5.41 1.92
C LEU A 203 -2.03 5.32 0.61
N ALA A 204 -0.90 4.61 0.64
CA ALA A 204 -0.09 4.26 -0.53
C ALA A 204 0.09 2.73 -0.62
N LYS A 205 0.03 2.18 -1.84
CA LYS A 205 0.12 0.74 -2.11
C LYS A 205 1.06 0.50 -3.27
#